data_f26bb390d859e28ee1ecc1f2467d4a0a
#
_entry.id   f26bb390d859e28ee1ecc1f2467d4a0a
#
_cell.length_a   1.000
_cell.length_b   1.000
_cell.length_c   1.000
_cell.angle_alpha   90.00
_cell.angle_beta   90.00
_cell.angle_gamma   90.00
#
_symmetry.space_group_name_H-M   'P 1'
#
loop_
_entity.id
_entity.type
_entity.pdbx_description
1 polymer ?
#
loop_
_entity_poly.entity_id
_entity_poly.type
_entity_poly.pdbx_seq_one_letter_code
_entity_poly.pdbx_strand_id
1 'polypeptide(L)'
;MTSLIFFNFKKNKWWAFKQMGLHRRHFKNIDGLNFYKMLGTGSGPGFSMYPDFSTYALLLTWDNEISASKYFNSNNYYNLLLSKAGAYRKIFLSSFKSIGEWDGKNPFERYDDDFQPTSNKVGVLTRATIHFNKLTRFWKSVKPASDAISKAEGVQFFKGIGELPFIQQATFSIWDSEKHINRFAYENVNHKKIVDK
;
A
#
# COMPACT_ATOMS: atom_id res chain seq x y z
N MET A 1 -2.20 -11.90 -9.02
CA MET A 1 -2.25 -11.85 -7.53
C MET A 1 -1.40 -10.70 -7.01
N THR A 2 -1.79 -10.06 -5.91
CA THR A 2 -1.03 -8.96 -5.28
C THR A 2 -0.63 -9.32 -3.86
N SER A 3 0.59 -8.98 -3.47
CA SER A 3 1.10 -9.13 -2.10
C SER A 3 1.54 -7.77 -1.56
N LEU A 4 1.05 -7.40 -0.39
CA LEU A 4 1.47 -6.20 0.33
C LEU A 4 2.01 -6.60 1.70
N ILE A 5 3.30 -6.33 1.93
CA ILE A 5 3.97 -6.72 3.16
C ILE A 5 4.44 -5.48 3.90
N PHE A 6 4.02 -5.30 5.13
CA PHE A 6 4.56 -4.28 6.02
C PHE A 6 5.65 -4.91 6.90
N PHE A 7 6.82 -4.26 6.95
CA PHE A 7 7.94 -4.64 7.80
C PHE A 7 8.21 -3.56 8.83
N ASN A 8 8.46 -3.93 10.07
CA ASN A 8 8.89 -3.02 11.11
C ASN A 8 10.36 -3.29 11.49
N PHE A 9 11.23 -2.31 11.23
CA PHE A 9 12.70 -2.39 11.40
C PHE A 9 13.20 -1.56 12.60
N LYS A 10 12.54 -1.60 13.74
CA LYS A 10 12.87 -0.75 14.92
C LYS A 10 14.36 -0.66 15.23
N LYS A 11 15.08 -1.79 15.16
CA LYS A 11 16.52 -1.88 15.44
C LYS A 11 17.40 -1.61 14.20
N ASN A 12 16.83 -1.66 12.99
CA ASN A 12 17.57 -1.62 11.72
C ASN A 12 17.10 -0.46 10.80
N LYS A 13 16.68 0.68 11.37
CA LYS A 13 16.06 1.81 10.62
C LYS A 13 16.94 2.32 9.47
N TRP A 14 18.24 2.54 9.73
CA TRP A 14 19.17 3.03 8.71
C TRP A 14 19.38 2.03 7.58
N TRP A 15 19.48 0.75 7.90
CA TRP A 15 19.56 -0.29 6.90
C TRP A 15 18.29 -0.32 6.04
N ALA A 16 17.13 -0.28 6.66
CA ALA A 16 15.83 -0.26 5.97
C ALA A 16 15.67 0.99 5.09
N PHE A 17 16.06 2.17 5.57
CA PHE A 17 16.04 3.39 4.78
C PHE A 17 16.89 3.28 3.51
N LYS A 18 18.09 2.71 3.60
CA LYS A 18 18.95 2.46 2.42
C LYS A 18 18.26 1.55 1.39
N GLN A 19 17.39 0.62 1.83
CA GLN A 19 16.69 -0.27 0.90
C GLN A 19 15.72 0.49 -0.02
N MET A 20 15.23 1.67 0.37
CA MET A 20 14.40 2.49 -0.51
C MET A 20 15.11 2.84 -1.84
N GLY A 21 16.41 3.03 -1.83
CA GLY A 21 17.20 3.27 -3.04
C GLY A 21 17.80 2.00 -3.66
N LEU A 22 18.13 1.01 -2.83
CA LEU A 22 18.92 -0.15 -3.25
C LEU A 22 18.07 -1.36 -3.68
N HIS A 23 16.78 -1.40 -3.34
CA HIS A 23 15.92 -2.57 -3.55
C HIS A 23 15.82 -3.00 -5.02
N ARG A 24 15.88 -2.07 -5.98
CA ARG A 24 15.66 -2.34 -7.42
C ARG A 24 16.55 -3.47 -7.97
N ARG A 25 17.78 -3.59 -7.47
CA ARG A 25 18.72 -4.65 -7.91
C ARG A 25 18.26 -6.06 -7.52
N HIS A 26 17.42 -6.19 -6.51
CA HIS A 26 16.95 -7.47 -5.98
C HIS A 26 15.67 -7.98 -6.62
N PHE A 27 15.03 -7.16 -7.48
CA PHE A 27 13.77 -7.49 -8.15
C PHE A 27 13.94 -7.70 -9.67
N LYS A 28 15.19 -7.73 -10.16
CA LYS A 28 15.47 -8.08 -11.54
C LYS A 28 15.33 -9.60 -11.75
N ASN A 29 14.68 -9.99 -12.85
CA ASN A 29 14.58 -11.38 -13.32
C ASN A 29 13.95 -12.33 -12.27
N ILE A 30 12.91 -11.90 -11.58
CA ILE A 30 12.11 -12.77 -10.73
C ILE A 30 10.94 -13.31 -11.55
N ASP A 31 10.88 -14.65 -11.69
CA ASP A 31 9.85 -15.34 -12.45
C ASP A 31 8.44 -14.97 -11.96
N GLY A 32 7.58 -14.54 -12.87
CA GLY A 32 6.19 -14.20 -12.60
C GLY A 32 5.98 -12.95 -11.76
N LEU A 33 7.01 -12.12 -11.52
CA LEU A 33 6.88 -10.82 -10.87
C LEU A 33 6.62 -9.74 -11.94
N ASN A 34 5.43 -9.14 -11.93
CA ASN A 34 5.00 -8.13 -12.91
C ASN A 34 5.32 -6.71 -12.49
N PHE A 35 5.24 -6.46 -11.18
CA PHE A 35 5.43 -5.13 -10.62
C PHE A 35 5.91 -5.20 -9.18
N TYR A 36 6.71 -4.23 -8.77
CA TYR A 36 7.16 -4.12 -7.39
C TYR A 36 7.38 -2.67 -6.99
N LYS A 37 7.13 -2.39 -5.71
CA LYS A 37 7.46 -1.12 -5.06
C LYS A 37 7.89 -1.33 -3.61
N MET A 38 8.99 -0.71 -3.23
CA MET A 38 9.34 -0.48 -1.82
C MET A 38 8.82 0.90 -1.45
N LEU A 39 8.01 0.99 -0.41
CA LEU A 39 7.27 2.17 -0.01
C LEU A 39 7.62 2.55 1.44
N GLY A 40 7.88 3.82 1.70
CA GLY A 40 7.91 4.35 3.05
C GLY A 40 6.50 4.41 3.64
N THR A 41 6.39 4.60 4.96
CA THR A 41 5.09 4.80 5.62
C THR A 41 5.04 6.11 6.40
N GLY A 42 3.83 6.62 6.61
CA GLY A 42 3.60 7.72 7.55
C GLY A 42 3.70 7.26 9.00
N SER A 43 4.03 8.16 9.91
CA SER A 43 4.13 7.89 11.36
C SER A 43 2.75 7.68 11.99
N GLY A 44 2.70 6.96 13.12
CA GLY A 44 1.48 6.69 13.87
C GLY A 44 0.49 5.78 13.14
N PRO A 45 -0.70 5.58 13.68
CA PRO A 45 -1.80 4.92 12.99
C PRO A 45 -2.36 5.84 11.90
N GLY A 46 -2.62 5.30 10.70
CA GLY A 46 -3.30 6.04 9.65
C GLY A 46 -2.39 6.85 8.73
N PHE A 47 -2.91 8.01 8.31
CA PHE A 47 -2.24 8.90 7.36
C PHE A 47 -1.51 10.00 8.10
N SER A 48 -0.25 10.24 7.72
CA SER A 48 0.60 11.24 8.36
C SER A 48 1.55 11.89 7.36
N MET A 49 1.77 13.18 7.53
CA MET A 49 2.82 13.92 6.83
C MET A 49 4.23 13.54 7.31
N TYR A 50 4.35 13.14 8.57
CA TYR A 50 5.64 12.76 9.13
C TYR A 50 5.98 11.32 8.75
N PRO A 51 7.19 11.04 8.21
CA PRO A 51 7.60 9.69 7.86
C PRO A 51 7.86 8.82 9.10
N ASP A 52 7.59 7.54 8.97
CA ASP A 52 8.02 6.50 9.91
C ASP A 52 9.24 5.77 9.37
N PHE A 53 10.43 6.11 9.85
CA PHE A 53 11.67 5.46 9.43
C PHE A 53 11.84 4.03 9.97
N SER A 54 10.89 3.53 10.72
CA SER A 54 10.92 2.15 11.21
C SER A 54 10.05 1.19 10.44
N THR A 55 9.08 1.70 9.66
CA THR A 55 8.11 0.86 8.96
C THR A 55 8.14 1.13 7.46
N TYR A 56 8.18 0.05 6.68
CA TYR A 56 8.17 0.09 5.22
C TYR A 56 7.20 -0.95 4.68
N ALA A 57 6.67 -0.69 3.48
CA ALA A 57 5.82 -1.62 2.79
C ALA A 57 6.47 -2.10 1.48
N LEU A 58 6.30 -3.38 1.17
CA LEU A 58 6.70 -3.98 -0.09
C LEU A 58 5.44 -4.44 -0.82
N LEU A 59 5.17 -3.81 -1.97
CA LEU A 59 4.08 -4.16 -2.86
C LEU A 59 4.63 -4.97 -4.03
N LEU A 60 4.02 -6.12 -4.31
CA LEU A 60 4.39 -7.02 -5.39
C LEU A 60 3.14 -7.48 -6.13
N THR A 61 3.16 -7.50 -7.46
CA THR A 61 2.11 -8.16 -8.26
C THR A 61 2.70 -9.32 -9.05
N TRP A 62 1.94 -10.39 -9.16
CA TRP A 62 2.37 -11.69 -9.64
C TRP A 62 1.45 -12.21 -10.74
N ASP A 63 2.00 -12.97 -11.68
CA ASP A 63 1.21 -13.73 -12.66
C ASP A 63 0.24 -14.68 -11.97
N ASN A 64 0.72 -15.39 -10.94
CA ASN A 64 -0.05 -16.42 -10.25
C ASN A 64 0.47 -16.65 -8.82
N GLU A 65 -0.25 -17.46 -8.07
CA GLU A 65 0.07 -17.80 -6.69
C GLU A 65 1.33 -18.67 -6.55
N ILE A 66 1.63 -19.49 -7.56
CA ILE A 66 2.81 -20.39 -7.53
C ILE A 66 4.08 -19.55 -7.56
N SER A 67 4.16 -18.55 -8.44
CA SER A 67 5.30 -17.62 -8.54
C SER A 67 5.50 -16.84 -7.24
N ALA A 68 4.42 -16.34 -6.65
CA ALA A 68 4.47 -15.66 -5.36
C ALA A 68 4.97 -16.59 -4.25
N SER A 69 4.46 -17.80 -4.18
CA SER A 69 4.84 -18.80 -3.18
C SER A 69 6.33 -19.17 -3.31
N LYS A 70 6.80 -19.40 -4.54
CA LYS A 70 8.23 -19.66 -4.82
C LYS A 70 9.12 -18.53 -4.29
N TYR A 71 8.76 -17.27 -4.57
CA TYR A 71 9.48 -16.10 -4.07
C TYR A 71 9.53 -16.06 -2.55
N PHE A 72 8.40 -16.18 -1.88
CA PHE A 72 8.34 -16.09 -0.42
C PHE A 72 9.04 -17.22 0.31
N ASN A 73 9.18 -18.39 -0.32
CA ASN A 73 9.84 -19.54 0.29
C ASN A 73 11.35 -19.60 0.05
N SER A 74 11.85 -19.02 -1.04
CA SER A 74 13.24 -19.24 -1.45
C SER A 74 14.06 -17.98 -1.74
N ASN A 75 13.45 -16.79 -1.81
CA ASN A 75 14.17 -15.59 -2.20
C ASN A 75 15.08 -15.04 -1.09
N ASN A 76 16.37 -14.95 -1.37
CA ASN A 76 17.39 -14.50 -0.41
C ASN A 76 17.15 -13.07 0.08
N TYR A 77 16.71 -12.16 -0.78
CA TYR A 77 16.46 -10.78 -0.37
C TYR A 77 15.22 -10.67 0.53
N TYR A 78 14.18 -11.43 0.23
CA TYR A 78 13.01 -11.51 1.10
C TYR A 78 13.38 -12.06 2.49
N ASN A 79 14.17 -13.13 2.54
CA ASN A 79 14.66 -13.69 3.80
C ASN A 79 15.55 -12.69 4.58
N LEU A 80 16.36 -11.88 3.87
CA LEU A 80 17.14 -10.81 4.47
C LEU A 80 16.22 -9.72 5.06
N LEU A 81 15.14 -9.31 4.37
CA LEU A 81 14.15 -8.38 4.91
C LEU A 81 13.53 -8.92 6.21
N LEU A 82 13.12 -10.19 6.22
CA LEU A 82 12.57 -10.86 7.40
C LEU A 82 13.57 -10.89 8.57
N SER A 83 14.82 -11.24 8.32
CA SER A 83 15.85 -11.33 9.36
C SER A 83 16.18 -9.98 10.02
N LYS A 84 16.00 -8.87 9.29
CA LYS A 84 16.23 -7.50 9.79
C LYS A 84 15.00 -6.89 10.43
N ALA A 85 13.81 -7.37 10.10
CA ALA A 85 12.55 -6.90 10.66
C ALA A 85 12.31 -7.50 12.05
N GLY A 86 11.84 -6.69 13.00
CA GLY A 86 11.37 -7.17 14.31
C GLY A 86 9.94 -7.70 14.27
N ALA A 87 9.15 -7.26 13.29
CA ALA A 87 7.80 -7.75 13.01
C ALA A 87 7.44 -7.51 11.54
N TYR A 88 6.54 -8.31 11.00
CA TYR A 88 5.98 -8.09 9.68
C TYR A 88 4.53 -8.53 9.59
N ARG A 89 3.79 -7.97 8.63
CA ARG A 89 2.44 -8.37 8.28
C ARG A 89 2.34 -8.57 6.77
N LYS A 90 1.94 -9.74 6.34
CA LYS A 90 1.74 -10.09 4.93
C LYS A 90 0.24 -10.11 4.62
N ILE A 91 -0.15 -9.48 3.53
CA ILE A 91 -1.52 -9.37 3.05
C ILE A 91 -1.52 -9.81 1.60
N PHE A 92 -2.37 -10.78 1.27
CA PHE A 92 -2.60 -11.24 -0.10
C PHE A 92 -3.94 -10.72 -0.59
N LEU A 93 -3.96 -10.28 -1.84
CA LEU A 93 -5.12 -9.62 -2.45
C LEU A 93 -5.28 -10.12 -3.89
N SER A 94 -6.51 -10.25 -4.33
CA SER A 94 -6.87 -10.36 -5.75
C SER A 94 -7.56 -9.07 -6.19
N SER A 95 -7.12 -8.50 -7.31
CA SER A 95 -7.73 -7.29 -7.84
C SER A 95 -9.02 -7.62 -8.56
N PHE A 96 -10.10 -6.93 -8.23
CA PHE A 96 -11.38 -7.05 -8.94
C PHE A 96 -11.77 -5.73 -9.64
N LYS A 97 -11.13 -4.62 -9.25
CA LYS A 97 -11.34 -3.31 -9.89
C LYS A 97 -10.06 -2.49 -9.77
N SER A 98 -9.60 -1.98 -10.89
CA SER A 98 -8.43 -1.10 -10.94
C SER A 98 -8.62 -0.01 -11.99
N ILE A 99 -8.27 1.22 -11.65
CA ILE A 99 -8.34 2.39 -12.54
C ILE A 99 -7.05 3.19 -12.37
N GLY A 100 -6.49 3.62 -13.50
CA GLY A 100 -5.29 4.44 -13.53
C GLY A 100 -4.01 3.62 -13.70
N GLU A 101 -2.89 4.33 -13.67
CA GLU A 101 -1.57 3.78 -13.97
C GLU A 101 -0.59 4.03 -12.82
N TRP A 102 0.39 3.15 -12.73
CA TRP A 102 1.56 3.28 -11.88
C TRP A 102 2.81 2.95 -12.70
N ASP A 103 3.67 3.93 -12.94
CA ASP A 103 4.81 3.84 -13.85
C ASP A 103 4.42 3.49 -15.31
N GLY A 104 3.34 4.10 -15.81
CA GLY A 104 2.91 3.95 -17.21
C GLY A 104 2.18 2.63 -17.52
N LYS A 105 1.79 1.87 -16.50
CA LYS A 105 0.96 0.65 -16.66
C LYS A 105 0.01 0.48 -15.49
N ASN A 106 -1.07 -0.27 -15.71
CA ASN A 106 -1.93 -0.73 -14.62
C ASN A 106 -1.35 -2.04 -14.04
N PRO A 107 -0.76 -2.02 -12.82
CA PRO A 107 -0.16 -3.22 -12.24
C PRO A 107 -1.19 -4.17 -11.60
N PHE A 108 -2.46 -3.81 -11.59
CA PHE A 108 -3.55 -4.52 -10.93
C PHE A 108 -4.61 -5.00 -11.91
N GLU A 109 -4.25 -5.21 -13.16
CA GLU A 109 -5.17 -5.79 -14.13
C GLU A 109 -5.74 -7.11 -13.63
N ARG A 110 -7.03 -7.30 -13.86
CA ARG A 110 -7.71 -8.53 -13.49
C ARG A 110 -7.37 -9.58 -14.54
N TYR A 111 -6.82 -10.71 -14.08
CA TYR A 111 -6.44 -11.82 -14.93
C TYR A 111 -7.43 -12.99 -14.88
N ASP A 112 -8.38 -12.97 -13.95
CA ASP A 112 -9.30 -14.07 -13.73
C ASP A 112 -10.72 -13.54 -13.47
N ASP A 113 -11.61 -13.74 -14.43
CA ASP A 113 -13.02 -13.36 -14.32
C ASP A 113 -13.81 -14.30 -13.42
N ASP A 114 -13.32 -15.53 -13.19
CA ASP A 114 -13.97 -16.55 -12.37
C ASP A 114 -13.52 -16.51 -10.89
N PHE A 115 -12.67 -15.56 -10.51
CA PHE A 115 -12.21 -15.45 -9.13
C PHE A 115 -13.38 -15.25 -8.16
N GLN A 116 -13.52 -16.21 -7.25
CA GLN A 116 -14.44 -16.12 -6.13
C GLN A 116 -13.68 -15.70 -4.86
N PRO A 117 -14.04 -14.58 -4.24
CA PRO A 117 -13.35 -14.12 -3.04
C PRO A 117 -13.60 -15.09 -1.87
N THR A 118 -12.52 -15.45 -1.19
CA THR A 118 -12.58 -16.29 0.04
C THR A 118 -12.99 -15.50 1.28
N SER A 119 -13.15 -14.19 1.15
CA SER A 119 -13.49 -13.27 2.24
C SER A 119 -14.29 -12.08 1.71
N ASN A 120 -15.23 -11.59 2.50
CA ASN A 120 -15.97 -10.36 2.22
C ASN A 120 -15.11 -9.09 2.43
N LYS A 121 -13.91 -9.22 3.01
CA LYS A 121 -13.03 -8.08 3.27
C LYS A 121 -12.47 -7.52 1.97
N VAL A 122 -12.46 -6.19 1.88
CA VAL A 122 -11.99 -5.47 0.69
C VAL A 122 -10.81 -4.59 1.05
N GLY A 123 -9.72 -4.74 0.30
CA GLY A 123 -8.57 -3.85 0.33
C GLY A 123 -8.73 -2.72 -0.69
N VAL A 124 -8.50 -1.48 -0.26
CA VAL A 124 -8.50 -0.31 -1.14
C VAL A 124 -7.12 0.31 -1.15
N LEU A 125 -6.54 0.41 -2.35
CA LEU A 125 -5.28 1.13 -2.59
C LEU A 125 -5.58 2.35 -3.47
N THR A 126 -5.32 3.54 -2.95
CA THR A 126 -5.48 4.79 -3.69
C THR A 126 -4.12 5.47 -3.80
N ARG A 127 -3.74 5.89 -5.00
CA ARG A 127 -2.48 6.59 -5.27
C ARG A 127 -2.74 7.97 -5.86
N ALA A 128 -1.93 8.95 -5.44
CA ALA A 128 -1.93 10.28 -5.99
C ALA A 128 -0.52 10.83 -6.17
N THR A 129 -0.27 11.50 -7.28
CA THR A 129 0.89 12.38 -7.45
C THR A 129 0.43 13.82 -7.21
N ILE A 130 1.05 14.48 -6.22
CA ILE A 130 0.61 15.79 -5.76
C ILE A 130 1.44 16.85 -6.46
N HIS A 131 0.79 17.77 -7.17
CA HIS A 131 1.45 18.92 -7.77
C HIS A 131 2.01 19.87 -6.71
N PHE A 132 3.20 20.43 -6.94
CA PHE A 132 3.89 21.28 -5.98
C PHE A 132 3.04 22.45 -5.45
N ASN A 133 2.26 23.10 -6.30
CA ASN A 133 1.36 24.19 -5.93
C ASN A 133 0.16 23.75 -5.05
N LYS A 134 -0.10 22.44 -4.95
CA LYS A 134 -1.19 21.88 -4.15
C LYS A 134 -0.72 21.18 -2.86
N LEU A 135 0.61 21.07 -2.64
CA LEU A 135 1.18 20.37 -1.49
C LEU A 135 0.62 20.84 -0.15
N THR A 136 0.66 22.14 0.13
CA THR A 136 0.18 22.69 1.40
C THR A 136 -1.29 22.39 1.65
N ARG A 137 -2.13 22.50 0.61
CA ARG A 137 -3.56 22.21 0.69
C ARG A 137 -3.79 20.73 0.93
N PHE A 138 -3.09 19.87 0.20
CA PHE A 138 -3.17 18.41 0.39
C PHE A 138 -2.81 18.02 1.82
N TRP A 139 -1.65 18.48 2.33
CA TRP A 139 -1.21 18.09 3.67
C TRP A 139 -2.09 18.63 4.80
N LYS A 140 -2.74 19.79 4.61
CA LYS A 140 -3.77 20.27 5.55
C LYS A 140 -5.00 19.35 5.60
N SER A 141 -5.33 18.64 4.52
CA SER A 141 -6.46 17.72 4.46
C SER A 141 -6.16 16.31 4.97
N VAL A 142 -4.89 15.93 5.11
CA VAL A 142 -4.48 14.57 5.51
C VAL A 142 -4.95 14.21 6.91
N LYS A 143 -4.78 15.11 7.90
CA LYS A 143 -5.22 14.84 9.27
C LYS A 143 -6.74 14.70 9.37
N PRO A 144 -7.58 15.61 8.83
CA PRO A 144 -9.03 15.41 8.80
C PRO A 144 -9.45 14.11 8.11
N ALA A 145 -8.81 13.73 7.00
CA ALA A 145 -9.10 12.48 6.30
C ALA A 145 -8.72 11.25 7.15
N SER A 146 -7.56 11.29 7.83
CA SER A 146 -7.13 10.22 8.75
C SER A 146 -8.07 10.09 9.95
N ASP A 147 -8.52 11.20 10.52
CA ASP A 147 -9.48 11.21 11.63
C ASP A 147 -10.86 10.70 11.19
N ALA A 148 -11.29 11.00 9.96
CA ALA A 148 -12.55 10.52 9.40
C ALA A 148 -12.53 9.00 9.18
N ILE A 149 -11.48 8.46 8.55
CA ILE A 149 -11.38 7.01 8.31
C ILE A 149 -11.22 6.23 9.61
N SER A 150 -10.53 6.79 10.61
CA SER A 150 -10.35 6.11 11.91
C SER A 150 -11.66 5.86 12.67
N LYS A 151 -12.69 6.65 12.37
CA LYS A 151 -14.04 6.55 12.96
C LYS A 151 -15.05 5.84 12.05
N ALA A 152 -14.61 5.46 10.84
CA ALA A 152 -15.50 4.85 9.87
C ALA A 152 -15.89 3.43 10.29
N GLU A 153 -17.17 3.10 10.12
CA GLU A 153 -17.67 1.76 10.36
C GLU A 153 -17.06 0.76 9.37
N GLY A 154 -16.62 -0.40 9.86
CA GLY A 154 -16.09 -1.49 9.05
C GLY A 154 -14.63 -1.32 8.60
N VAL A 155 -13.92 -0.24 8.98
CA VAL A 155 -12.49 -0.14 8.73
C VAL A 155 -11.72 -1.02 9.72
N GLN A 156 -10.87 -1.90 9.17
CA GLN A 156 -10.04 -2.83 9.96
C GLN A 156 -8.58 -2.39 10.05
N PHE A 157 -8.12 -1.73 9.01
CA PHE A 157 -6.74 -1.26 8.90
C PHE A 157 -6.66 -0.12 7.89
N PHE A 158 -5.81 0.86 8.14
CA PHE A 158 -5.47 1.88 7.15
C PHE A 158 -4.09 2.45 7.43
N LYS A 159 -3.35 2.79 6.37
CA LYS A 159 -1.99 3.30 6.45
C LYS A 159 -1.64 4.14 5.23
N GLY A 160 -0.98 5.28 5.46
CA GLY A 160 -0.33 6.03 4.41
C GLY A 160 0.98 5.36 4.02
N ILE A 161 1.21 5.21 2.73
CA ILE A 161 2.43 4.67 2.12
C ILE A 161 2.87 5.57 0.98
N GLY A 162 4.13 5.55 0.57
CA GLY A 162 4.58 6.41 -0.52
C GLY A 162 5.99 6.08 -1.03
N GLU A 163 6.26 6.45 -2.29
CA GLU A 163 7.56 6.28 -2.93
C GLU A 163 8.50 7.46 -2.63
N LEU A 164 7.99 8.66 -2.86
CA LEU A 164 8.71 9.90 -2.58
C LEU A 164 7.98 10.68 -1.49
N PRO A 165 8.68 11.07 -0.43
CA PRO A 165 8.11 11.88 0.62
C PRO A 165 7.40 13.11 0.04
N PHE A 166 6.21 13.40 0.55
CA PHE A 166 5.39 14.56 0.22
C PHE A 166 4.71 14.57 -1.16
N ILE A 167 5.25 13.93 -2.20
CA ILE A 167 4.80 14.08 -3.59
C ILE A 167 4.04 12.86 -4.10
N GLN A 168 4.61 11.66 -3.95
CA GLN A 168 4.00 10.42 -4.42
C GLN A 168 3.46 9.64 -3.23
N GLN A 169 2.18 9.85 -2.98
CA GLN A 169 1.48 9.29 -1.83
C GLN A 169 0.48 8.23 -2.28
N ALA A 170 0.33 7.24 -1.44
CA ALA A 170 -0.73 6.26 -1.56
C ALA A 170 -1.34 5.99 -0.18
N THR A 171 -2.55 5.51 -0.16
CA THR A 171 -3.22 5.04 1.04
C THR A 171 -3.68 3.61 0.81
N PHE A 172 -3.49 2.77 1.80
CA PHE A 172 -4.01 1.42 1.81
C PHE A 172 -4.93 1.24 3.00
N SER A 173 -6.11 0.67 2.78
CA SER A 173 -7.09 0.38 3.82
C SER A 173 -7.75 -0.97 3.60
N ILE A 174 -8.18 -1.62 4.69
CA ILE A 174 -8.93 -2.88 4.68
C ILE A 174 -10.27 -2.63 5.35
N TRP A 175 -11.34 -3.08 4.71
CA TRP A 175 -12.72 -2.91 5.13
C TRP A 175 -13.43 -4.26 5.23
N ASP A 176 -14.46 -4.32 6.07
CA ASP A 176 -15.27 -5.52 6.23
C ASP A 176 -16.08 -5.87 4.97
N SER A 177 -16.46 -4.85 4.16
CA SER A 177 -17.14 -5.05 2.89
C SER A 177 -17.09 -3.79 2.01
N GLU A 178 -17.44 -3.94 0.74
CA GLU A 178 -17.60 -2.84 -0.22
C GLU A 178 -18.70 -1.83 0.22
N LYS A 179 -19.74 -2.29 0.90
CA LYS A 179 -20.79 -1.42 1.45
C LYS A 179 -20.22 -0.37 2.40
N HIS A 180 -19.29 -0.73 3.28
CA HIS A 180 -18.66 0.21 4.21
C HIS A 180 -17.78 1.24 3.48
N ILE A 181 -17.08 0.82 2.41
CA ILE A 181 -16.28 1.72 1.56
C ILE A 181 -17.20 2.75 0.90
N ASN A 182 -18.28 2.30 0.27
CA ASN A 182 -19.25 3.16 -0.41
C ASN A 182 -19.88 4.16 0.57
N ARG A 183 -20.29 3.70 1.75
CA ARG A 183 -20.80 4.57 2.80
C ARG A 183 -19.78 5.63 3.21
N PHE A 184 -18.55 5.25 3.51
CA PHE A 184 -17.49 6.19 3.84
C PHE A 184 -17.21 7.19 2.72
N ALA A 185 -17.11 6.73 1.47
CA ALA A 185 -16.78 7.58 0.32
C ALA A 185 -17.87 8.59 -0.03
N TYR A 186 -19.14 8.19 0.05
CA TYR A 186 -20.27 9.02 -0.39
C TYR A 186 -21.00 9.75 0.73
N GLU A 187 -21.06 9.20 1.94
CA GLU A 187 -21.78 9.80 3.07
C GLU A 187 -20.89 10.70 3.94
N ASN A 188 -19.58 10.51 3.94
CA ASN A 188 -18.67 11.30 4.75
C ASN A 188 -18.41 12.68 4.12
N VAL A 189 -19.00 13.72 4.70
CA VAL A 189 -18.92 15.11 4.23
C VAL A 189 -17.48 15.63 4.14
N ASN A 190 -16.60 15.18 5.04
CA ASN A 190 -15.19 15.58 5.01
C ASN A 190 -14.44 14.94 3.84
N HIS A 191 -14.78 13.70 3.50
CA HIS A 191 -14.19 13.01 2.37
C HIS A 191 -14.72 13.62 1.04
N LYS A 192 -16.01 13.93 0.93
CA LYS A 192 -16.58 14.63 -0.24
C LYS A 192 -15.86 15.95 -0.54
N LYS A 193 -15.58 16.77 0.48
CA LYS A 193 -14.85 18.05 0.31
C LYS A 193 -13.42 17.87 -0.20
N ILE A 194 -12.84 16.69 -0.09
CA ILE A 194 -11.49 16.38 -0.58
C ILE A 194 -11.54 15.87 -2.02
N VAL A 195 -12.55 15.07 -2.35
CA VAL A 195 -12.74 14.47 -3.68
C VAL A 195 -13.26 15.48 -4.71
N ASP A 196 -14.14 16.39 -4.32
CA ASP A 196 -14.76 17.40 -5.21
C ASP A 196 -13.84 18.62 -5.51
N LYS A 197 -12.58 18.57 -5.14
CA LYS A 197 -11.57 19.63 -5.31
C LYS A 197 -10.35 19.15 -6.02
#